data_e49bf668577d60eef11cf49adc6e9b8c
#
_entry.id   e49bf668577d60eef11cf49adc6e9b8c
#
_cell.length_a   1.000
_cell.length_b   1.000
_cell.length_c   1.000
_cell.angle_alpha   90.00
_cell.angle_beta   90.00
_cell.angle_gamma   90.00
#
_symmetry.space_group_name_H-M   'P 1'
#
loop_
_entity.id
_entity.type
_entity.pdbx_description
1 polymer ?
#
loop_
_entity_poly.entity_id
_entity_poly.type
_entity_poly.pdbx_seq_one_letter_code
_entity_poly.pdbx_strand_id
1 'polypeptide(L)'
;MSPGLLETNDYPTALRTFEWKALWELVDGTAERLNLAHECVDRHPPEAVALRIQKADGGREIHTFGALAAWSSRFAHWLEAQGVARGDRVAIMLDPSLAFYGALFGAVRRGAIAVPLFTLFGPDGLALRIDDCSPKILLVDREAERRQAEFPAVRVLAVDGSFEAALAEQPAEYAPATAADDLAVFQYTSGTTRALPEAVR
;
A
#
# COMPACT_ATOMS: atom_id res chain seq x y z
N MET A 1 -3.10 -0.15 37.57
CA MET A 1 -2.78 -0.12 36.12
C MET A 1 -4.00 0.42 35.42
N SER A 2 -3.87 1.46 34.61
CA SER A 2 -4.98 1.90 33.75
C SER A 2 -5.28 0.78 32.76
N PRO A 3 -6.57 0.52 32.42
CA PRO A 3 -6.90 -0.46 31.41
C PRO A 3 -6.24 -0.05 30.08
N GLY A 4 -5.70 -1.03 29.35
CA GLY A 4 -5.11 -0.79 28.03
C GLY A 4 -6.14 -0.15 27.07
N LEU A 5 -5.66 0.53 26.04
CA LEU A 5 -6.50 1.27 25.09
C LEU A 5 -7.63 0.42 24.49
N LEU A 6 -7.37 -0.89 24.28
CA LEU A 6 -8.34 -1.86 23.74
C LEU A 6 -9.25 -2.50 24.78
N GLU A 7 -9.01 -2.28 26.08
CA GLU A 7 -9.77 -2.89 27.19
C GLU A 7 -10.92 -1.99 27.67
N THR A 8 -10.96 -0.74 27.22
CA THR A 8 -11.97 0.23 27.66
C THR A 8 -13.17 0.19 26.74
N ASN A 9 -14.29 -0.39 27.20
CA ASN A 9 -15.57 -0.43 26.48
C ASN A 9 -16.46 0.80 26.73
N ASP A 10 -16.00 1.77 27.51
CA ASP A 10 -16.74 2.98 27.88
C ASP A 10 -16.09 4.21 27.23
N TYR A 11 -16.77 4.77 26.22
CA TYR A 11 -16.28 5.94 25.48
C TYR A 11 -15.99 7.17 26.36
N PRO A 12 -16.84 7.58 27.32
CA PRO A 12 -16.53 8.70 28.20
C PRO A 12 -15.25 8.48 29.03
N THR A 13 -14.98 7.26 29.46
CA THR A 13 -13.73 6.94 30.17
C THR A 13 -12.55 6.94 29.21
N ALA A 14 -12.68 6.32 28.04
CA ALA A 14 -11.64 6.34 27.00
C ALA A 14 -11.24 7.78 26.66
N LEU A 15 -12.21 8.67 26.44
CA LEU A 15 -11.95 10.08 26.09
C LEU A 15 -11.20 10.83 27.19
N ARG A 16 -11.47 10.55 28.46
CA ARG A 16 -10.79 11.20 29.60
C ARG A 16 -9.40 10.67 29.87
N THR A 17 -9.14 9.39 29.56
CA THR A 17 -7.89 8.71 29.89
C THR A 17 -6.97 8.50 28.71
N PHE A 18 -7.42 8.85 27.48
CA PHE A 18 -6.63 8.70 26.27
C PHE A 18 -5.39 9.60 26.31
N GLU A 19 -4.25 9.00 26.05
CA GLU A 19 -2.99 9.69 25.80
C GLU A 19 -2.37 9.14 24.50
N TRP A 20 -1.89 10.02 23.65
CA TRP A 20 -1.27 9.64 22.36
C TRP A 20 -0.14 8.61 22.50
N LYS A 21 0.60 8.66 23.60
CA LYS A 21 1.66 7.69 23.87
C LYS A 21 1.15 6.25 24.00
N ALA A 22 -0.12 6.05 24.38
CA ALA A 22 -0.71 4.71 24.50
C ALA A 22 -0.85 4.01 23.11
N LEU A 23 -0.83 4.75 21.99
CA LEU A 23 -0.84 4.15 20.67
C LEU A 23 0.40 3.32 20.39
N TRP A 24 1.55 3.67 21.00
CA TRP A 24 2.78 2.90 20.86
C TRP A 24 2.71 1.50 21.49
N GLU A 25 1.77 1.27 22.39
CA GLU A 25 1.49 -0.06 22.96
C GLU A 25 0.80 -1.00 21.96
N LEU A 26 0.24 -0.45 20.87
CA LEU A 26 -0.47 -1.20 19.82
C LEU A 26 0.42 -1.66 18.69
N VAL A 27 1.65 -1.17 18.60
CA VAL A 27 2.60 -1.45 17.52
C VAL A 27 3.88 -2.07 18.08
N ASP A 28 4.59 -2.83 17.24
CA ASP A 28 5.89 -3.42 17.60
C ASP A 28 7.04 -2.43 17.37
N GLY A 29 6.80 -1.39 16.57
CA GLY A 29 7.78 -0.38 16.20
C GLY A 29 7.98 0.72 17.24
N THR A 30 8.89 1.64 16.93
CA THR A 30 9.14 2.89 17.67
C THR A 30 9.07 4.09 16.72
N ALA A 31 9.18 5.31 17.25
CA ALA A 31 9.20 6.51 16.40
C ALA A 31 10.28 6.47 15.32
N GLU A 32 11.46 5.93 15.67
CA GLU A 32 12.61 5.83 14.77
C GLU A 32 12.58 4.63 13.84
N ARG A 33 11.77 3.62 14.17
CA ARG A 33 11.65 2.38 13.41
C ARG A 33 10.21 1.89 13.41
N LEU A 34 9.44 2.32 12.44
CA LEU A 34 8.06 1.88 12.20
C LEU A 34 7.87 1.60 10.73
N ASN A 35 7.24 0.47 10.41
CA ASN A 35 6.80 0.16 9.06
C ASN A 35 5.41 -0.45 9.06
N LEU A 36 4.47 0.18 8.35
CA LEU A 36 3.08 -0.28 8.31
C LEU A 36 2.93 -1.69 7.71
N ALA A 37 3.83 -2.12 6.82
CA ALA A 37 3.76 -3.49 6.31
C ALA A 37 4.14 -4.50 7.40
N HIS A 38 5.09 -4.19 8.29
CA HIS A 38 5.35 -5.04 9.47
C HIS A 38 4.12 -5.09 10.38
N GLU A 39 3.59 -3.93 10.75
CA GLU A 39 2.47 -3.82 11.69
C GLU A 39 1.17 -4.46 11.16
N CYS A 40 0.91 -4.36 9.86
CA CYS A 40 -0.32 -4.86 9.26
C CYS A 40 -0.20 -6.28 8.69
N VAL A 41 1.01 -6.78 8.44
CA VAL A 41 1.23 -8.06 7.75
C VAL A 41 2.14 -9.00 8.54
N ASP A 42 3.40 -8.61 8.82
CA ASP A 42 4.42 -9.55 9.28
C ASP A 42 4.22 -10.02 10.72
N ARG A 43 3.69 -9.18 11.60
CA ARG A 43 3.42 -9.51 13.00
C ARG A 43 2.30 -10.53 13.19
N HIS A 44 1.56 -10.87 12.13
CA HIS A 44 0.46 -11.84 12.19
C HIS A 44 0.94 -13.25 11.85
N PRO A 45 0.28 -14.30 12.38
CA PRO A 45 0.60 -15.68 12.04
C PRO A 45 0.54 -15.90 10.51
N PRO A 46 1.60 -16.42 9.88
CA PRO A 46 1.71 -16.50 8.42
C PRO A 46 0.64 -17.39 7.77
N GLU A 47 0.11 -18.38 8.50
CA GLU A 47 -0.96 -19.27 8.05
C GLU A 47 -2.37 -18.69 8.21
N ALA A 48 -2.51 -17.61 8.99
CA ALA A 48 -3.81 -16.97 9.17
C ALA A 48 -4.27 -16.26 7.89
N VAL A 49 -5.59 -16.18 7.72
CA VAL A 49 -6.20 -15.52 6.54
C VAL A 49 -6.03 -14.01 6.65
N ALA A 50 -5.32 -13.42 5.69
CA ALA A 50 -5.15 -11.97 5.54
C ALA A 50 -6.23 -11.36 4.65
N LEU A 51 -6.55 -11.99 3.51
CA LEU A 51 -7.43 -11.44 2.50
C LEU A 51 -8.53 -12.45 2.11
N ARG A 52 -9.74 -11.96 2.02
CA ARG A 52 -10.87 -12.64 1.39
C ARG A 52 -11.42 -11.73 0.30
N ILE A 53 -11.23 -12.10 -0.96
CA ILE A 53 -11.57 -11.27 -2.11
C ILE A 53 -12.78 -11.92 -2.80
N GLN A 54 -13.85 -11.16 -2.95
CA GLN A 54 -15.03 -11.53 -3.73
C GLN A 54 -14.95 -10.82 -5.08
N LYS A 55 -14.88 -11.57 -6.17
CA LYS A 55 -14.86 -11.04 -7.54
C LYS A 55 -16.26 -10.75 -8.06
N ALA A 56 -16.36 -9.85 -9.03
CA ALA A 56 -17.62 -9.48 -9.65
C ALA A 56 -18.31 -10.65 -10.39
N ASP A 57 -17.53 -11.62 -10.90
CA ASP A 57 -18.01 -12.85 -11.55
C ASP A 57 -18.48 -13.93 -10.56
N GLY A 58 -18.43 -13.66 -9.26
CA GLY A 58 -18.77 -14.59 -8.18
C GLY A 58 -17.60 -15.42 -7.67
N GLY A 59 -16.43 -15.33 -8.29
CA GLY A 59 -15.21 -15.99 -7.84
C GLY A 59 -14.77 -15.51 -6.45
N ARG A 60 -14.06 -16.37 -5.71
CA ARG A 60 -13.52 -16.06 -4.38
C ARG A 60 -12.06 -16.45 -4.31
N GLU A 61 -11.28 -15.58 -3.69
CA GLU A 61 -9.88 -15.84 -3.36
C GLU A 61 -9.65 -15.68 -1.87
N ILE A 62 -8.78 -16.52 -1.33
CA ILE A 62 -8.35 -16.45 0.08
C ILE A 62 -6.84 -16.50 0.08
N HIS A 63 -6.22 -15.51 0.71
CA HIS A 63 -4.77 -15.43 0.84
C HIS A 63 -4.38 -15.27 2.31
N THR A 64 -3.26 -15.90 2.69
CA THR A 64 -2.72 -15.84 4.05
C THR A 64 -1.81 -14.63 4.23
N PHE A 65 -1.49 -14.29 5.48
CA PHE A 65 -0.50 -13.28 5.79
C PHE A 65 0.88 -13.64 5.23
N GLY A 66 1.27 -14.92 5.27
CA GLY A 66 2.53 -15.36 4.66
C GLY A 66 2.59 -15.15 3.15
N ALA A 67 1.50 -15.42 2.43
CA ALA A 67 1.42 -15.15 0.99
C ALA A 67 1.53 -13.64 0.69
N LEU A 68 0.85 -12.80 1.46
CA LEU A 68 0.90 -11.35 1.31
C LEU A 68 2.29 -10.80 1.69
N ALA A 69 2.91 -11.29 2.75
CA ALA A 69 4.26 -10.92 3.18
C ALA A 69 5.29 -11.26 2.09
N ALA A 70 5.23 -12.48 1.54
CA ALA A 70 6.14 -12.91 0.48
C ALA A 70 5.98 -12.07 -0.80
N TRP A 71 4.75 -11.83 -1.25
CA TRP A 71 4.48 -11.01 -2.44
C TRP A 71 5.00 -9.58 -2.25
N SER A 72 4.66 -8.95 -1.12
CA SER A 72 5.07 -7.57 -0.83
C SER A 72 6.59 -7.42 -0.65
N SER A 73 7.27 -8.41 -0.08
CA SER A 73 8.72 -8.41 0.06
C SER A 73 9.42 -8.51 -1.30
N ARG A 74 8.96 -9.42 -2.16
CA ARG A 74 9.45 -9.55 -3.53
C ARG A 74 9.27 -8.26 -4.33
N PHE A 75 8.12 -7.62 -4.18
CA PHE A 75 7.86 -6.35 -4.84
C PHE A 75 8.76 -5.23 -4.29
N ALA A 76 9.05 -5.18 -3.01
CA ALA A 76 9.99 -4.23 -2.43
C ALA A 76 11.40 -4.38 -3.01
N HIS A 77 11.92 -5.61 -3.15
CA HIS A 77 13.20 -5.89 -3.83
C HIS A 77 13.15 -5.48 -5.30
N TRP A 78 12.06 -5.82 -5.99
CA TRP A 78 11.89 -5.44 -7.38
C TRP A 78 11.91 -3.92 -7.54
N LEU A 79 11.19 -3.17 -6.70
CA LEU A 79 11.20 -1.70 -6.68
C LEU A 79 12.61 -1.14 -6.46
N GLU A 80 13.36 -1.72 -5.54
CA GLU A 80 14.76 -1.36 -5.28
C GLU A 80 15.63 -1.55 -6.52
N ALA A 81 15.51 -2.68 -7.20
CA ALA A 81 16.21 -2.97 -8.46
C ALA A 81 15.80 -2.02 -9.60
N GLN A 82 14.58 -1.45 -9.56
CA GLN A 82 14.13 -0.41 -10.49
C GLN A 82 14.57 1.02 -10.09
N GLY A 83 15.35 1.17 -9.03
CA GLY A 83 15.84 2.47 -8.56
C GLY A 83 14.77 3.31 -7.83
N VAL A 84 13.69 2.68 -7.36
CA VAL A 84 12.72 3.37 -6.51
C VAL A 84 13.33 3.61 -5.13
N ALA A 85 13.41 4.85 -4.70
CA ALA A 85 13.97 5.27 -3.42
C ALA A 85 12.88 5.54 -2.39
N ARG A 86 13.29 5.72 -1.12
CA ARG A 86 12.41 6.20 -0.05
C ARG A 86 11.80 7.54 -0.43
N GLY A 87 10.49 7.69 -0.25
CA GLY A 87 9.73 8.88 -0.61
C GLY A 87 9.30 8.97 -2.07
N ASP A 88 9.75 8.07 -2.95
CA ASP A 88 9.21 8.00 -4.32
C ASP A 88 7.78 7.45 -4.31
N ARG A 89 6.95 7.86 -5.26
CA ARG A 89 5.55 7.43 -5.37
C ARG A 89 5.43 6.26 -6.34
N VAL A 90 4.62 5.29 -5.90
CA VAL A 90 4.22 4.12 -6.70
C VAL A 90 2.70 4.14 -6.83
N ALA A 91 2.20 4.48 -8.00
CA ALA A 91 0.77 4.49 -8.29
C ALA A 91 0.28 3.07 -8.57
N ILE A 92 -0.85 2.70 -7.96
CA ILE A 92 -1.40 1.34 -8.00
C ILE A 92 -2.85 1.43 -8.46
N MET A 93 -3.09 1.14 -9.75
CA MET A 93 -4.40 1.16 -10.40
C MET A 93 -4.81 -0.27 -10.76
N LEU A 94 -5.03 -1.08 -9.73
CA LEU A 94 -5.38 -2.49 -9.82
C LEU A 94 -6.72 -2.74 -9.12
N ASP A 95 -7.46 -3.71 -9.60
CA ASP A 95 -8.63 -4.21 -8.87
C ASP A 95 -8.20 -4.96 -7.60
N PRO A 96 -9.07 -5.03 -6.56
CA PRO A 96 -8.75 -5.74 -5.33
C PRO A 96 -8.28 -7.18 -5.61
N SER A 97 -7.02 -7.46 -5.27
CA SER A 97 -6.33 -8.72 -5.55
C SER A 97 -5.14 -8.89 -4.60
N LEU A 98 -4.52 -10.07 -4.58
CA LEU A 98 -3.24 -10.24 -3.86
C LEU A 98 -2.19 -9.25 -4.38
N ALA A 99 -2.16 -9.02 -5.69
CA ALA A 99 -1.23 -8.08 -6.31
C ALA A 99 -1.47 -6.62 -5.87
N PHE A 100 -2.74 -6.19 -5.75
CA PHE A 100 -3.06 -4.85 -5.25
C PHE A 100 -2.51 -4.63 -3.83
N TYR A 101 -2.86 -5.51 -2.90
CA TYR A 101 -2.41 -5.38 -1.50
C TYR A 101 -0.91 -5.64 -1.36
N GLY A 102 -0.38 -6.58 -2.13
CA GLY A 102 1.06 -6.86 -2.16
C GLY A 102 1.87 -5.67 -2.69
N ALA A 103 1.38 -4.98 -3.72
CA ALA A 103 2.01 -3.77 -4.24
C ALA A 103 1.94 -2.60 -3.24
N LEU A 104 0.79 -2.43 -2.57
CA LEU A 104 0.61 -1.42 -1.52
C LEU A 104 1.62 -1.63 -0.39
N PHE A 105 1.63 -2.81 0.21
CA PHE A 105 2.57 -3.10 1.31
C PHE A 105 4.02 -3.20 0.85
N GLY A 106 4.29 -3.63 -0.38
CA GLY A 106 5.65 -3.67 -0.92
C GLY A 106 6.25 -2.28 -1.15
N ALA A 107 5.45 -1.32 -1.63
CA ALA A 107 5.86 0.08 -1.70
C ALA A 107 6.21 0.62 -0.31
N VAL A 108 5.34 0.39 0.68
CA VAL A 108 5.56 0.79 2.08
C VAL A 108 6.79 0.10 2.67
N ARG A 109 7.05 -1.19 2.39
CA ARG A 109 8.28 -1.89 2.81
C ARG A 109 9.53 -1.20 2.29
N ARG A 110 9.50 -0.81 1.02
CA ARG A 110 10.62 -0.11 0.37
C ARG A 110 10.83 1.31 0.93
N GLY A 111 9.89 1.84 1.70
CA GLY A 111 9.84 3.23 2.12
C GLY A 111 9.38 4.17 1.02
N ALA A 112 8.81 3.63 -0.06
CA ALA A 112 8.12 4.39 -1.07
C ALA A 112 6.69 4.72 -0.63
N ILE A 113 6.08 5.71 -1.24
CA ILE A 113 4.72 6.15 -0.96
C ILE A 113 3.78 5.41 -1.90
N ALA A 114 2.90 4.56 -1.35
CA ALA A 114 1.86 3.91 -2.12
C ALA A 114 0.75 4.91 -2.48
N VAL A 115 0.33 4.91 -3.75
CA VAL A 115 -0.73 5.79 -4.25
C VAL A 115 -1.82 4.91 -4.88
N PRO A 116 -2.77 4.40 -4.07
CA PRO A 116 -3.88 3.60 -4.60
C PRO A 116 -4.79 4.48 -5.46
N LEU A 117 -5.05 4.03 -6.70
CA LEU A 117 -5.91 4.70 -7.67
C LEU A 117 -7.07 3.80 -8.06
N PHE A 118 -8.22 4.40 -8.23
CA PHE A 118 -9.42 3.70 -8.61
C PHE A 118 -9.41 3.33 -10.11
N THR A 119 -9.65 2.07 -10.43
CA THR A 119 -9.57 1.55 -11.82
C THR A 119 -10.60 2.17 -12.77
N LEU A 120 -11.66 2.80 -12.23
CA LEU A 120 -12.70 3.49 -12.99
C LEU A 120 -12.42 4.98 -13.24
N PHE A 121 -11.26 5.52 -12.86
CA PHE A 121 -10.93 6.90 -13.23
C PHE A 121 -10.84 7.04 -14.74
N GLY A 122 -11.59 8.01 -15.29
CA GLY A 122 -11.43 8.45 -16.67
C GLY A 122 -10.06 9.13 -16.91
N PRO A 123 -9.69 9.37 -18.18
CA PRO A 123 -8.38 9.92 -18.53
C PRO A 123 -8.02 11.21 -17.76
N ASP A 124 -8.93 12.18 -17.70
CA ASP A 124 -8.69 13.47 -17.04
C ASP A 124 -8.50 13.28 -15.52
N GLY A 125 -9.34 12.42 -14.90
CA GLY A 125 -9.26 12.13 -13.48
C GLY A 125 -7.97 11.41 -13.09
N LEU A 126 -7.45 10.57 -13.97
CA LEU A 126 -6.18 9.90 -13.78
C LEU A 126 -5.01 10.89 -13.99
N ALA A 127 -5.06 11.70 -15.06
CA ALA A 127 -4.01 12.68 -15.37
C ALA A 127 -3.77 13.65 -14.21
N LEU A 128 -4.84 14.21 -13.64
CA LEU A 128 -4.74 15.10 -12.47
C LEU A 128 -3.95 14.47 -11.31
N ARG A 129 -4.15 13.20 -11.04
CA ARG A 129 -3.50 12.49 -9.93
C ARG A 129 -2.06 12.14 -10.25
N ILE A 130 -1.79 11.72 -11.48
CA ILE A 130 -0.44 11.46 -11.96
C ILE A 130 0.41 12.74 -11.94
N ASP A 131 -0.16 13.86 -12.38
CA ASP A 131 0.53 15.17 -12.36
C ASP A 131 0.81 15.63 -10.92
N ASP A 132 -0.16 15.48 -10.00
CA ASP A 132 0.00 15.86 -8.60
C ASP A 132 1.06 15.00 -7.88
N CYS A 133 0.97 13.68 -7.96
CA CYS A 133 1.89 12.82 -7.23
C CYS A 133 3.19 12.50 -7.97
N SER A 134 3.27 12.71 -9.29
CA SER A 134 4.43 12.44 -10.13
C SER A 134 5.09 11.07 -9.79
N PRO A 135 4.37 9.94 -9.99
CA PRO A 135 4.87 8.64 -9.58
C PRO A 135 6.00 8.16 -10.50
N LYS A 136 6.96 7.42 -9.95
CA LYS A 136 7.97 6.73 -10.77
C LYS A 136 7.39 5.55 -11.55
N ILE A 137 6.42 4.88 -10.94
CA ILE A 137 5.81 3.66 -11.47
C ILE A 137 4.29 3.79 -11.35
N LEU A 138 3.59 3.34 -12.39
CA LEU A 138 2.15 3.10 -12.41
C LEU A 138 1.90 1.62 -12.72
N LEU A 139 1.34 0.89 -11.75
CA LEU A 139 0.87 -0.47 -11.95
C LEU A 139 -0.56 -0.46 -12.47
N VAL A 140 -0.85 -1.28 -13.47
CA VAL A 140 -2.18 -1.43 -14.07
C VAL A 140 -2.51 -2.91 -14.31
N ASP A 141 -3.80 -3.26 -14.33
CA ASP A 141 -4.25 -4.62 -14.66
C ASP A 141 -4.07 -4.93 -16.16
N ARG A 142 -4.31 -3.92 -17.01
CA ARG A 142 -4.33 -4.05 -18.47
C ARG A 142 -4.10 -2.70 -19.14
N GLU A 143 -3.94 -2.73 -20.47
CA GLU A 143 -3.77 -1.52 -21.29
C GLU A 143 -2.49 -0.74 -20.96
N ALA A 144 -1.43 -1.42 -20.49
CA ALA A 144 -0.18 -0.75 -20.09
C ALA A 144 0.43 0.07 -21.23
N GLU A 145 0.38 -0.41 -22.47
CA GLU A 145 0.90 0.30 -23.65
C GLU A 145 0.14 1.61 -23.89
N ARG A 146 -1.19 1.59 -23.78
CA ARG A 146 -2.00 2.80 -23.91
C ARG A 146 -1.69 3.78 -22.78
N ARG A 147 -1.60 3.32 -21.55
CA ARG A 147 -1.26 4.17 -20.40
C ARG A 147 0.16 4.70 -20.49
N GLN A 148 1.10 3.92 -21.03
CA GLN A 148 2.46 4.38 -21.26
C GLN A 148 2.50 5.53 -22.29
N ALA A 149 1.67 5.48 -23.34
CA ALA A 149 1.56 6.56 -24.32
C ALA A 149 0.90 7.82 -23.71
N GLU A 150 -0.07 7.66 -22.81
CA GLU A 150 -0.70 8.77 -22.09
C GLU A 150 0.27 9.44 -21.09
N PHE A 151 1.14 8.65 -20.44
CA PHE A 151 2.07 9.13 -19.39
C PHE A 151 3.52 8.74 -19.71
N PRO A 152 4.16 9.37 -20.70
CA PRO A 152 5.49 8.97 -21.17
C PRO A 152 6.60 9.15 -20.11
N ALA A 153 6.42 10.04 -19.15
CA ALA A 153 7.38 10.27 -18.04
C ALA A 153 7.25 9.26 -16.89
N VAL A 154 6.19 8.47 -16.85
CA VAL A 154 5.93 7.46 -15.82
C VAL A 154 6.19 6.09 -16.41
N ARG A 155 6.88 5.22 -15.66
CA ARG A 155 7.02 3.83 -16.08
C ARG A 155 5.72 3.07 -15.79
N VAL A 156 5.00 2.70 -16.84
CA VAL A 156 3.75 1.94 -16.72
C VAL A 156 4.01 0.45 -16.88
N LEU A 157 3.41 -0.36 -16.01
CA LEU A 157 3.59 -1.81 -15.98
C LEU A 157 2.26 -2.53 -15.81
N ALA A 158 2.00 -3.51 -16.66
CA ALA A 158 0.93 -4.47 -16.44
C ALA A 158 1.35 -5.48 -15.38
N VAL A 159 0.45 -5.77 -14.43
CA VAL A 159 0.62 -6.89 -13.52
C VAL A 159 0.00 -8.12 -14.18
N ASP A 160 0.83 -8.83 -14.93
CA ASP A 160 0.48 -10.03 -15.67
C ASP A 160 1.38 -11.22 -15.30
N GLY A 161 1.20 -12.36 -15.97
CA GLY A 161 1.98 -13.56 -15.69
C GLY A 161 3.50 -13.39 -15.89
N SER A 162 3.95 -12.50 -16.78
CA SER A 162 5.37 -12.23 -16.99
C SER A 162 5.95 -11.39 -15.85
N PHE A 163 5.18 -10.42 -15.35
CA PHE A 163 5.55 -9.63 -14.18
C PHE A 163 5.58 -10.51 -12.91
N GLU A 164 4.58 -11.35 -12.72
CA GLU A 164 4.51 -12.30 -11.59
C GLU A 164 5.68 -13.29 -11.60
N ALA A 165 6.09 -13.78 -12.78
CA ALA A 165 7.26 -14.64 -12.92
C ALA A 165 8.56 -13.91 -12.53
N ALA A 166 8.75 -12.67 -13.02
CA ALA A 166 9.91 -11.85 -12.65
C ALA A 166 9.93 -11.50 -11.15
N LEU A 167 8.76 -11.32 -10.55
CA LEU A 167 8.61 -11.08 -9.13
C LEU A 167 8.97 -12.33 -8.31
N ALA A 168 8.62 -13.52 -8.78
CA ALA A 168 8.90 -14.78 -8.11
C ALA A 168 10.41 -15.06 -7.94
N GLU A 169 11.27 -14.50 -8.79
CA GLU A 169 12.73 -14.59 -8.70
C GLU A 169 13.31 -13.73 -7.57
N GLN A 170 12.55 -12.80 -7.00
CA GLN A 170 13.01 -11.93 -5.92
C GLN A 170 12.92 -12.64 -4.55
N PRO A 171 13.77 -12.26 -3.58
CA PRO A 171 13.69 -12.78 -2.21
C PRO A 171 12.31 -12.51 -1.57
N ALA A 172 11.80 -13.50 -0.83
CA ALA A 172 10.50 -13.43 -0.17
C ALA A 172 10.52 -12.72 1.19
N GLU A 173 11.68 -12.24 1.62
CA GLU A 173 11.87 -11.49 2.86
C GLU A 173 12.52 -10.13 2.54
N TYR A 174 12.06 -9.07 3.19
CA TYR A 174 12.60 -7.71 3.02
C TYR A 174 12.65 -7.02 4.39
N ALA A 175 13.80 -6.47 4.74
CA ALA A 175 13.97 -5.71 5.98
C ALA A 175 13.69 -4.21 5.75
N PRO A 176 12.53 -3.69 6.17
CA PRO A 176 12.20 -2.27 5.96
C PRO A 176 13.02 -1.37 6.87
N ALA A 177 13.35 -0.15 6.36
CA ALA A 177 14.10 0.87 7.08
C ALA A 177 13.35 2.22 7.04
N THR A 178 12.20 2.27 7.70
CA THR A 178 11.34 3.46 7.78
C THR A 178 11.13 3.91 9.23
N ALA A 179 10.71 5.14 9.40
CA ALA A 179 10.37 5.76 10.68
C ALA A 179 8.89 6.18 10.70
N ALA A 180 8.38 6.56 11.86
CA ALA A 180 6.96 6.88 12.05
C ALA A 180 6.50 8.16 11.30
N ASP A 181 7.41 9.06 11.01
CA ASP A 181 7.17 10.32 10.26
C ASP A 181 7.36 10.17 8.75
N ASP A 182 7.71 8.97 8.26
CA ASP A 182 7.71 8.70 6.83
C ASP A 182 6.31 8.68 6.25
N LEU A 183 6.14 9.31 5.10
CA LEU A 183 4.91 9.21 4.34
C LEU A 183 4.78 7.80 3.75
N ALA A 184 3.65 7.14 4.03
CA ALA A 184 3.40 5.76 3.59
C ALA A 184 2.41 5.69 2.43
N VAL A 185 1.37 6.53 2.44
CA VAL A 185 0.27 6.46 1.48
C VAL A 185 -0.19 7.87 1.11
N PHE A 186 -0.45 8.12 -0.18
CA PHE A 186 -1.25 9.25 -0.65
C PHE A 186 -2.64 8.76 -1.03
N GLN A 187 -3.64 9.15 -0.27
CA GLN A 187 -5.04 8.79 -0.54
C GLN A 187 -5.79 10.00 -1.11
N TYR A 188 -6.23 9.90 -2.35
CA TYR A 188 -7.03 10.95 -2.99
C TYR A 188 -8.47 10.93 -2.49
N THR A 189 -8.96 12.10 -2.11
CA THR A 189 -10.38 12.29 -1.77
C THR A 189 -11.22 12.47 -3.04
N SER A 190 -12.55 12.42 -2.88
CA SER A 190 -13.51 12.64 -3.98
C SER A 190 -13.54 14.07 -4.51
N GLY A 191 -12.85 15.02 -3.86
CA GLY A 191 -12.85 16.43 -4.27
C GLY A 191 -14.15 17.18 -3.98
N THR A 192 -14.95 16.72 -3.03
CA THR A 192 -16.27 17.33 -2.70
C THR A 192 -16.19 18.76 -2.15
N THR A 193 -15.03 19.18 -1.65
CA THR A 193 -14.81 20.49 -1.04
C THR A 193 -14.04 21.47 -1.92
N ARG A 194 -13.40 21.00 -3.00
CA ARG A 194 -12.60 21.80 -3.95
C ARG A 194 -12.80 21.32 -5.37
N ALA A 195 -12.48 22.18 -6.34
CA ALA A 195 -12.58 21.86 -7.78
C ALA A 195 -11.64 20.73 -8.21
N LEU A 196 -10.53 20.53 -7.49
CA LEU A 196 -9.54 19.50 -7.77
C LEU A 196 -9.39 18.56 -6.56
N PRO A 197 -9.26 17.24 -6.79
CA PRO A 197 -8.95 16.29 -5.72
C PRO A 197 -7.55 16.55 -5.17
N GLU A 198 -7.40 16.46 -3.85
CA GLU A 198 -6.11 16.58 -3.17
C GLU A 198 -5.78 15.25 -2.47
N ALA A 199 -4.48 14.92 -2.43
CA ALA A 199 -4.00 13.79 -1.64
C ALA A 199 -4.04 14.14 -0.14
N VAL A 200 -4.56 13.23 0.67
CA VAL A 200 -4.33 13.20 2.11
C VAL A 200 -3.00 12.47 2.34
N ARG A 201 -2.11 13.14 3.06
CA ARG A 201 -0.71 12.71 3.29
C ARG A 201 -0.49 12.42 4.76
#